data_31834bba07e4cfc03b3094e17d259c11
#
_entry.id   31834bba07e4cfc03b3094e17d259c11
#
_cell.length_a   1.000
_cell.length_b   1.000
_cell.length_c   1.000
_cell.angle_alpha   90.00
_cell.angle_beta   90.00
_cell.angle_gamma   90.00
#
_symmetry.space_group_name_H-M   'P 1'
#
loop_
_entity.id
_entity.type
_entity.pdbx_description
1 polymer ?
#
loop_
_entity_poly.entity_id
_entity_poly.type
_entity_poly.pdbx_seq_one_letter_code
_entity_poly.pdbx_strand_id
1 'polypeptide(L)'
;MANPRLPDISEQEQILLYEKLNTYNQGKASYKEAGCYLVVLPTEGHPNYSLWFYTPLLDRRSFLYIEDLKPGIVASLRLVTSELWYSNRCILITNYNEKRMSTHGDDLVPFGKYRGHFLYEVSKIDPGYINWIACKFTARIPKQERFVKMAQAYNMVQLDKMLKKKQQTRPPSQYLGKPGDKLTGLTLKVTKVRLEDDPYKTGVDGTSPLFYVRQRLTTIDRDGNLVCLTLPSKHPSRVSGQLPSLE
;
A
#
# COMPACT_ATOMS: atom_id res chain seq x y z
N MET A 1 1.03 30.41 -10.91
CA MET A 1 0.84 30.61 -9.45
C MET A 1 2.20 30.83 -8.84
N ALA A 2 2.35 31.82 -7.92
CA ALA A 2 3.61 32.00 -7.21
C ALA A 2 3.91 30.78 -6.32
N ASN A 3 5.19 30.39 -6.25
CA ASN A 3 5.61 29.31 -5.37
C ASN A 3 5.36 29.69 -3.90
N PRO A 4 4.80 28.79 -3.07
CA PRO A 4 4.56 29.08 -1.66
C PRO A 4 5.88 29.31 -0.93
N ARG A 5 5.89 30.24 0.03
CA ARG A 5 7.03 30.45 0.93
C ARG A 5 7.11 29.29 1.93
N LEU A 6 8.29 28.71 2.06
CA LEU A 6 8.56 27.58 2.93
C LEU A 6 9.28 28.05 4.20
N PRO A 7 8.78 27.71 5.39
CA PRO A 7 9.30 28.30 6.64
C PRO A 7 10.60 27.67 7.15
N ASP A 8 10.94 26.47 6.68
CA ASP A 8 12.03 25.66 7.20
C ASP A 8 13.33 25.72 6.38
N ILE A 9 13.37 26.56 5.35
CA ILE A 9 14.55 26.78 4.52
C ILE A 9 14.74 28.27 4.20
N SER A 10 15.97 28.65 3.87
CA SER A 10 16.31 29.98 3.42
C SER A 10 15.74 30.27 2.02
N GLU A 11 15.65 31.54 1.64
CA GLU A 11 15.15 31.94 0.33
C GLU A 11 16.00 31.39 -0.82
N GLN A 12 17.32 31.34 -0.66
CA GLN A 12 18.23 30.75 -1.64
C GLN A 12 18.02 29.25 -1.80
N GLU A 13 17.88 28.52 -0.69
CA GLU A 13 17.57 27.10 -0.71
C GLU A 13 16.20 26.82 -1.34
N GLN A 14 15.23 27.70 -1.12
CA GLN A 14 13.91 27.61 -1.73
C GLN A 14 13.97 27.72 -3.25
N ILE A 15 14.75 28.65 -3.79
CA ILE A 15 14.94 28.80 -5.24
C ILE A 15 15.51 27.50 -5.84
N LEU A 16 16.61 27.01 -5.27
CA LEU A 16 17.25 25.76 -5.71
C LEU A 16 16.31 24.54 -5.61
N LEU A 17 15.47 24.51 -4.58
CA LEU A 17 14.50 23.46 -4.39
C LEU A 17 13.45 23.45 -5.51
N TYR A 18 12.90 24.60 -5.85
CA TYR A 18 11.91 24.72 -6.91
C TYR A 18 12.51 24.46 -8.30
N GLU A 19 13.76 24.84 -8.56
CA GLU A 19 14.47 24.49 -9.80
C GLU A 19 14.60 22.95 -9.94
N LYS A 20 15.03 22.27 -8.87
CA LYS A 20 15.10 20.81 -8.84
C LYS A 20 13.72 20.15 -9.02
N LEU A 21 12.70 20.71 -8.38
CA LEU A 21 11.35 20.19 -8.51
C LEU A 21 10.80 20.39 -9.93
N ASN A 22 11.05 21.54 -10.54
CA ASN A 22 10.69 21.81 -11.93
C ASN A 22 11.39 20.84 -12.89
N THR A 23 12.70 20.60 -12.69
CA THR A 23 13.46 19.60 -13.47
C THR A 23 12.88 18.21 -13.29
N TYR A 24 12.53 17.80 -12.05
CA TYR A 24 11.88 16.53 -11.79
C TYR A 24 10.53 16.41 -12.50
N ASN A 25 9.74 17.47 -12.53
CA ASN A 25 8.42 17.48 -13.14
C ASN A 25 8.46 17.54 -14.68
N GLN A 26 9.59 17.94 -15.28
CA GLN A 26 9.79 17.87 -16.73
C GLN A 26 9.70 16.42 -17.20
N GLY A 27 8.97 16.16 -18.25
CA GLY A 27 8.75 14.80 -18.78
C GLY A 27 7.76 13.94 -17.97
N LYS A 28 7.18 14.48 -16.90
CA LYS A 28 6.03 13.89 -16.23
C LYS A 28 4.76 14.48 -16.87
N ALA A 29 3.72 13.67 -16.98
CA ALA A 29 2.42 14.21 -17.41
C ALA A 29 2.01 15.35 -16.47
N SER A 30 1.67 16.49 -17.05
CA SER A 30 1.22 17.63 -16.25
C SER A 30 -0.03 17.23 -15.47
N TYR A 31 -0.25 17.84 -14.30
CA TYR A 31 -1.44 17.55 -13.51
C TYR A 31 -2.74 17.85 -14.28
N LYS A 32 -2.70 18.76 -15.27
CA LYS A 32 -3.84 19.08 -16.13
C LYS A 32 -4.16 17.94 -17.11
N GLU A 33 -3.13 17.28 -17.65
CA GLU A 33 -3.28 16.19 -18.63
C GLU A 33 -3.54 14.85 -17.97
N ALA A 34 -2.83 14.55 -16.89
CA ALA A 34 -2.96 13.27 -16.19
C ALA A 34 -4.16 13.22 -15.24
N GLY A 35 -4.75 14.38 -14.88
CA GLY A 35 -5.81 14.46 -13.89
C GLY A 35 -5.41 14.02 -12.46
N CYS A 36 -4.15 13.63 -12.25
CA CYS A 36 -3.66 13.10 -10.98
C CYS A 36 -2.25 13.58 -10.70
N TYR A 37 -1.96 13.99 -9.46
CA TYR A 37 -0.63 14.45 -9.05
C TYR A 37 -0.40 14.29 -7.55
N LEU A 38 0.85 14.42 -7.11
CA LEU A 38 1.23 14.40 -5.71
C LEU A 38 1.29 15.80 -5.15
N VAL A 39 0.92 15.97 -3.89
CA VAL A 39 0.99 17.23 -3.16
C VAL A 39 1.77 17.00 -1.87
N VAL A 40 2.74 17.88 -1.62
CA VAL A 40 3.48 17.93 -0.37
C VAL A 40 3.07 19.19 0.37
N LEU A 41 2.71 19.03 1.64
CA LEU A 41 2.27 20.14 2.49
C LEU A 41 2.75 19.98 3.93
N PRO A 42 2.89 21.08 4.70
CA PRO A 42 3.29 21.02 6.10
C PRO A 42 2.23 20.33 6.95
N THR A 43 2.66 19.46 7.84
CA THR A 43 1.79 18.81 8.84
C THR A 43 1.49 19.79 9.97
N GLU A 44 0.22 19.93 10.34
CA GLU A 44 -0.21 20.86 11.38
C GLU A 44 0.39 20.47 12.74
N GLY A 45 1.10 21.40 13.38
CA GLY A 45 1.69 21.19 14.72
C GLY A 45 2.97 20.36 14.77
N HIS A 46 3.52 19.97 13.64
CA HIS A 46 4.73 19.15 13.55
C HIS A 46 5.74 19.74 12.54
N PRO A 47 7.05 19.51 12.70
CA PRO A 47 8.07 19.95 11.73
C PRO A 47 8.09 19.08 10.46
N ASN A 48 7.15 18.18 10.32
CA ASN A 48 7.06 17.23 9.22
C ASN A 48 6.22 17.79 8.09
N TYR A 49 6.40 17.20 6.93
CA TYR A 49 5.51 17.37 5.78
C TYR A 49 4.69 16.11 5.59
N SER A 50 3.52 16.23 4.99
CA SER A 50 2.69 15.12 4.59
C SER A 50 2.56 15.03 3.07
N LEU A 51 2.46 13.80 2.56
CA LEU A 51 2.28 13.50 1.15
C LEU A 51 0.82 13.14 0.88
N TRP A 52 0.27 13.77 -0.14
CA TRP A 52 -1.11 13.60 -0.58
C TRP A 52 -1.16 13.28 -2.05
N PHE A 53 -2.20 12.55 -2.45
CA PHE A 53 -2.50 12.25 -3.84
C PHE A 53 -3.78 12.95 -4.26
N TYR A 54 -3.68 13.77 -5.30
CA TYR A 54 -4.84 14.38 -5.92
C TYR A 54 -5.39 13.47 -7.03
N THR A 55 -6.69 13.26 -7.03
CA THR A 55 -7.40 12.52 -8.07
C THR A 55 -8.84 13.04 -8.21
N PRO A 56 -9.40 13.09 -9.42
CA PRO A 56 -10.82 13.40 -9.61
C PRO A 56 -11.67 12.17 -9.26
N LEU A 57 -11.97 11.98 -8.00
CA LEU A 57 -12.84 10.93 -7.51
C LEU A 57 -14.27 11.47 -7.33
N LEU A 58 -15.30 10.72 -7.74
CA LEU A 58 -16.71 11.11 -7.62
C LEU A 58 -17.06 12.43 -8.34
N ASP A 59 -16.44 12.70 -9.48
CA ASP A 59 -16.57 13.95 -10.23
C ASP A 59 -16.21 15.22 -9.44
N ARG A 60 -15.44 15.05 -8.38
CA ARG A 60 -14.96 16.09 -7.49
C ARG A 60 -13.45 16.03 -7.30
N ARG A 61 -12.88 17.16 -6.94
CA ARG A 61 -11.48 17.22 -6.52
C ARG A 61 -11.33 16.46 -5.20
N SER A 62 -10.51 15.43 -5.18
CA SER A 62 -10.29 14.60 -4.01
C SER A 62 -8.81 14.51 -3.70
N PHE A 63 -8.48 14.74 -2.43
CA PHE A 63 -7.13 14.60 -1.91
C PHE A 63 -7.09 13.41 -0.95
N LEU A 64 -6.21 12.48 -1.21
CA LEU A 64 -6.02 11.27 -0.40
C LEU A 64 -4.68 11.38 0.31
N TYR A 65 -4.71 11.37 1.64
CA TYR A 65 -3.50 11.29 2.45
C TYR A 65 -2.76 9.97 2.18
N ILE A 66 -1.46 10.04 1.96
CA ILE A 66 -0.61 8.88 1.77
C ILE A 66 0.19 8.59 3.04
N GLU A 67 1.03 9.54 3.49
CA GLU A 67 1.90 9.36 4.64
C GLU A 67 2.52 10.65 5.15
N ASP A 68 2.98 10.61 6.40
CA ASP A 68 3.85 11.65 6.94
C ASP A 68 5.28 11.44 6.44
N LEU A 69 5.90 12.51 5.99
CA LEU A 69 7.26 12.54 5.49
C LEU A 69 8.24 12.90 6.61
N LYS A 70 9.52 12.84 6.30
CA LYS A 70 10.59 13.24 7.22
C LYS A 70 10.53 14.74 7.52
N PRO A 71 11.07 15.18 8.68
CA PRO A 71 11.21 16.60 8.99
C PRO A 71 12.01 17.34 7.90
N GLY A 72 11.54 18.55 7.56
CA GLY A 72 12.16 19.40 6.57
C GLY A 72 11.77 19.07 5.14
N ILE A 73 11.49 20.13 4.35
CA ILE A 73 11.03 19.98 2.96
C ILE A 73 12.04 19.30 2.05
N VAL A 74 13.34 19.56 2.24
CA VAL A 74 14.40 19.00 1.40
C VAL A 74 14.47 17.47 1.60
N ALA A 75 14.42 17.01 2.85
CA ALA A 75 14.42 15.58 3.17
C ALA A 75 13.13 14.89 2.68
N SER A 76 12.01 15.57 2.82
CA SER A 76 10.71 15.12 2.35
C SER A 76 10.68 14.94 0.83
N LEU A 77 11.17 15.92 0.07
CA LEU A 77 11.23 15.83 -1.38
C LEU A 77 12.22 14.77 -1.88
N ARG A 78 13.36 14.61 -1.23
CA ARG A 78 14.28 13.49 -1.55
C ARG A 78 13.60 12.14 -1.41
N LEU A 79 12.80 11.95 -0.37
CA LEU A 79 12.05 10.72 -0.16
C LEU A 79 11.01 10.49 -1.27
N VAL A 80 10.24 11.53 -1.63
CA VAL A 80 9.17 11.43 -2.62
C VAL A 80 9.71 11.28 -4.04
N THR A 81 10.83 11.94 -4.37
CA THR A 81 11.45 11.88 -5.70
C THR A 81 12.31 10.64 -5.92
N SER A 82 12.55 9.83 -4.89
CA SER A 82 13.25 8.57 -5.09
C SER A 82 12.41 7.65 -6.01
N GLU A 83 13.05 7.06 -7.01
CA GLU A 83 12.39 6.18 -8.01
C GLU A 83 11.64 4.99 -7.38
N LEU A 84 12.02 4.61 -6.16
CA LEU A 84 11.43 3.50 -5.43
C LEU A 84 9.98 3.76 -4.98
N TRP A 85 9.53 5.02 -4.90
CA TRP A 85 8.27 5.35 -4.27
C TRP A 85 7.18 5.87 -5.20
N TYR A 86 7.46 6.82 -6.11
CA TYR A 86 6.39 7.52 -6.85
C TYR A 86 6.83 7.98 -8.26
N SER A 87 7.32 7.08 -9.07
CA SER A 87 8.12 7.36 -10.27
C SER A 87 7.47 8.17 -11.39
N ASN A 88 6.14 8.27 -11.48
CA ASN A 88 5.51 8.82 -12.70
C ASN A 88 4.55 9.99 -12.50
N ARG A 89 4.54 10.62 -11.32
CA ARG A 89 3.61 11.71 -11.00
C ARG A 89 4.35 13.01 -10.80
N CYS A 90 3.80 14.12 -11.29
CA CYS A 90 4.30 15.44 -10.93
C CYS A 90 4.00 15.72 -9.45
N ILE A 91 4.87 16.51 -8.83
CA ILE A 91 4.78 16.90 -7.41
C ILE A 91 4.55 18.39 -7.34
N LEU A 92 3.59 18.80 -6.53
CA LEU A 92 3.33 20.19 -6.17
C LEU A 92 3.57 20.39 -4.68
N ILE A 93 3.99 21.57 -4.30
CA ILE A 93 4.12 21.98 -2.90
C ILE A 93 3.05 23.04 -2.62
N THR A 94 2.42 22.95 -1.46
CA THR A 94 1.45 23.96 -0.99
C THR A 94 1.66 24.26 0.49
N ASN A 95 1.23 25.44 0.94
CA ASN A 95 1.18 25.83 2.36
C ASN A 95 -0.18 25.55 3.01
N TYR A 96 -1.08 24.89 2.32
CA TYR A 96 -2.36 24.56 2.92
C TYR A 96 -2.16 23.58 4.07
N ASN A 97 -2.94 23.72 5.12
CA ASN A 97 -2.96 22.73 6.19
C ASN A 97 -3.78 21.51 5.76
N GLU A 98 -3.60 20.39 6.48
CA GLU A 98 -4.26 19.12 6.17
C GLU A 98 -5.80 19.24 6.14
N LYS A 99 -6.40 20.06 7.02
CA LYS A 99 -7.86 20.26 7.06
C LYS A 99 -8.39 20.93 5.78
N ARG A 100 -7.59 21.77 5.13
CA ARG A 100 -7.97 22.38 3.83
C ARG A 100 -7.92 21.37 2.67
N MET A 101 -7.30 20.22 2.85
CA MET A 101 -7.29 19.13 1.88
C MET A 101 -8.54 18.25 1.98
N SER A 102 -9.41 18.51 2.96
CA SER A 102 -10.70 17.85 3.10
C SER A 102 -11.57 17.98 1.84
N THR A 103 -12.23 16.91 1.50
CA THR A 103 -12.99 16.74 0.26
C THR A 103 -14.48 16.92 0.49
N HIS A 104 -14.94 18.15 0.66
CA HIS A 104 -16.39 18.48 0.71
C HIS A 104 -17.21 17.65 1.71
N GLY A 105 -16.60 17.12 2.76
CA GLY A 105 -17.23 16.30 3.79
C GLY A 105 -17.53 14.85 3.38
N ASP A 106 -17.10 14.41 2.20
CA ASP A 106 -17.18 13.01 1.79
C ASP A 106 -16.18 12.13 2.54
N ASP A 107 -15.18 12.74 3.17
CA ASP A 107 -14.12 12.14 3.97
C ASP A 107 -14.34 12.26 5.48
N LEU A 108 -15.48 12.82 5.93
CA LEU A 108 -15.82 12.93 7.34
C LEU A 108 -16.55 11.67 7.81
N VAL A 109 -16.04 10.99 8.85
CA VAL A 109 -16.67 9.77 9.41
C VAL A 109 -17.98 10.11 10.10
N PRO A 110 -19.14 9.59 9.60
CA PRO A 110 -20.44 9.99 10.11
C PRO A 110 -20.94 9.14 11.29
N PHE A 111 -20.22 8.07 11.69
CA PHE A 111 -20.68 7.11 12.70
C PHE A 111 -19.54 6.44 13.46
N GLY A 112 -19.90 5.70 14.52
CA GLY A 112 -18.99 4.85 15.28
C GLY A 112 -17.97 5.61 16.13
N LYS A 113 -16.88 4.93 16.54
CA LYS A 113 -15.88 5.46 17.47
C LYS A 113 -15.08 6.65 16.91
N TYR A 114 -15.02 6.80 15.60
CA TYR A 114 -14.31 7.89 14.91
C TYR A 114 -15.26 8.93 14.31
N ARG A 115 -16.51 9.01 14.80
CA ARG A 115 -17.47 10.02 14.33
C ARG A 115 -16.88 11.44 14.47
N GLY A 116 -16.94 12.21 13.38
CA GLY A 116 -16.42 13.57 13.33
C GLY A 116 -14.93 13.70 12.99
N HIS A 117 -14.18 12.59 12.88
CA HIS A 117 -12.82 12.58 12.37
C HIS A 117 -12.81 12.49 10.85
N PHE A 118 -11.75 13.02 10.24
CA PHE A 118 -11.52 12.84 8.81
C PHE A 118 -10.89 11.45 8.52
N LEU A 119 -11.12 10.92 7.33
CA LEU A 119 -10.54 9.63 6.93
C LEU A 119 -9.00 9.64 6.99
N TYR A 120 -8.34 10.77 6.71
CA TYR A 120 -6.88 10.86 6.83
C TYR A 120 -6.40 10.69 8.28
N GLU A 121 -7.11 11.27 9.26
CA GLU A 121 -6.81 11.11 10.69
C GLU A 121 -6.98 9.65 11.11
N VAL A 122 -8.10 9.04 10.70
CA VAL A 122 -8.37 7.63 10.99
C VAL A 122 -7.35 6.73 10.31
N SER A 123 -6.89 7.05 9.10
CA SER A 123 -5.88 6.27 8.39
C SER A 123 -4.51 6.27 9.08
N LYS A 124 -4.19 7.34 9.83
CA LYS A 124 -2.97 7.43 10.67
C LYS A 124 -3.09 6.56 11.92
N ILE A 125 -4.27 6.53 12.55
CA ILE A 125 -4.51 5.92 13.87
C ILE A 125 -4.93 4.45 13.74
N ASP A 126 -5.89 4.17 12.84
CA ASP A 126 -6.51 2.84 12.71
C ASP A 126 -6.80 2.50 11.24
N PRO A 127 -5.79 2.08 10.47
CA PRO A 127 -5.98 1.63 9.09
C PRO A 127 -6.98 0.47 8.96
N GLY A 128 -7.10 -0.36 9.99
CA GLY A 128 -8.04 -1.49 10.02
C GLY A 128 -9.50 -1.04 9.96
N TYR A 129 -9.82 0.09 10.60
CA TYR A 129 -11.16 0.67 10.54
C TYR A 129 -11.50 1.17 9.13
N ILE A 130 -10.54 1.77 8.42
CA ILE A 130 -10.70 2.16 7.01
C ILE A 130 -10.98 0.93 6.14
N ASN A 131 -10.21 -0.14 6.32
CA ASN A 131 -10.44 -1.40 5.60
C ASN A 131 -11.82 -2.01 5.90
N TRP A 132 -12.27 -1.94 7.15
CA TRP A 132 -13.62 -2.40 7.52
C TRP A 132 -14.71 -1.58 6.81
N ILE A 133 -14.61 -0.24 6.79
CA ILE A 133 -15.56 0.61 6.06
C ILE A 133 -15.55 0.25 4.58
N ALA A 134 -14.36 0.15 3.98
CA ALA A 134 -14.20 -0.10 2.55
C ALA A 134 -14.77 -1.45 2.09
N CYS A 135 -14.68 -2.49 2.93
CA CYS A 135 -14.98 -3.87 2.55
C CYS A 135 -16.25 -4.45 3.15
N LYS A 136 -16.72 -3.92 4.29
CA LYS A 136 -17.81 -4.54 5.08
C LYS A 136 -19.00 -3.61 5.31
N PHE A 137 -18.79 -2.29 5.29
CA PHE A 137 -19.87 -1.35 5.52
C PHE A 137 -20.74 -1.20 4.27
N THR A 138 -22.06 -1.33 4.45
CA THR A 138 -23.05 -1.15 3.38
C THR A 138 -23.71 0.22 3.51
N ALA A 139 -23.56 1.06 2.49
CA ALA A 139 -24.19 2.37 2.43
C ALA A 139 -25.71 2.22 2.29
N ARG A 140 -26.47 3.06 3.01
CA ARG A 140 -27.93 3.10 2.96
C ARG A 140 -28.48 4.35 2.28
N ILE A 141 -27.67 5.40 2.16
CA ILE A 141 -28.02 6.68 1.56
C ILE A 141 -26.89 7.18 0.65
N PRO A 142 -27.15 8.00 -0.37
CA PRO A 142 -26.15 8.46 -1.34
C PRO A 142 -24.92 9.14 -0.72
N LYS A 143 -25.10 9.87 0.39
CA LYS A 143 -23.96 10.48 1.10
C LYS A 143 -23.01 9.42 1.68
N GLN A 144 -23.54 8.31 2.19
CA GLN A 144 -22.73 7.20 2.68
C GLN A 144 -22.03 6.45 1.54
N GLU A 145 -22.65 6.37 0.35
CA GLU A 145 -21.98 5.77 -0.82
C GLU A 145 -20.73 6.54 -1.20
N ARG A 146 -20.79 7.87 -1.24
CA ARG A 146 -19.61 8.70 -1.51
C ARG A 146 -18.55 8.51 -0.43
N PHE A 147 -18.93 8.49 0.83
CA PHE A 147 -18.03 8.23 1.94
C PHE A 147 -17.35 6.84 1.83
N VAL A 148 -18.11 5.80 1.48
CA VAL A 148 -17.54 4.45 1.27
C VAL A 148 -16.58 4.44 0.11
N LYS A 149 -16.88 5.10 -1.01
CA LYS A 149 -15.94 5.23 -2.15
C LYS A 149 -14.67 5.97 -1.76
N MET A 150 -14.74 6.99 -0.91
CA MET A 150 -13.56 7.65 -0.36
C MET A 150 -12.76 6.69 0.53
N ALA A 151 -13.41 5.93 1.41
CA ALA A 151 -12.74 4.93 2.25
C ALA A 151 -12.09 3.82 1.41
N GLN A 152 -12.73 3.39 0.32
CA GLN A 152 -12.16 2.42 -0.63
C GLN A 152 -10.89 2.97 -1.29
N ALA A 153 -10.90 4.26 -1.70
CA ALA A 153 -9.72 4.90 -2.26
C ALA A 153 -8.56 4.98 -1.24
N TYR A 154 -8.84 5.33 0.01
CA TYR A 154 -7.86 5.27 1.10
C TYR A 154 -7.32 3.86 1.32
N ASN A 155 -8.19 2.86 1.32
CA ASN A 155 -7.78 1.46 1.46
C ASN A 155 -6.88 1.00 0.31
N MET A 156 -7.17 1.41 -0.93
CA MET A 156 -6.31 1.13 -2.09
C MET A 156 -4.93 1.73 -1.94
N VAL A 157 -4.81 2.99 -1.50
CA VAL A 157 -3.52 3.65 -1.25
C VAL A 157 -2.72 2.89 -0.20
N GLN A 158 -3.36 2.44 0.88
CA GLN A 158 -2.70 1.66 1.94
C GLN A 158 -2.24 0.28 1.45
N LEU A 159 -3.07 -0.41 0.68
CA LEU A 159 -2.71 -1.70 0.08
C LEU A 159 -1.53 -1.57 -0.88
N ASP A 160 -1.52 -0.54 -1.74
CA ASP A 160 -0.41 -0.26 -2.64
C ASP A 160 0.89 0.01 -1.87
N LYS A 161 0.83 0.82 -0.82
CA LYS A 161 1.95 1.08 0.08
C LYS A 161 2.48 -0.20 0.74
N MET A 162 1.60 -1.06 1.23
CA MET A 162 1.98 -2.34 1.82
C MET A 162 2.63 -3.27 0.79
N LEU A 163 2.10 -3.32 -0.43
CA LEU A 163 2.67 -4.14 -1.51
C LEU A 163 4.06 -3.65 -1.91
N LYS A 164 4.24 -2.34 -2.10
CA LYS A 164 5.53 -1.72 -2.40
C LYS A 164 6.55 -2.01 -1.28
N LYS A 165 6.18 -1.82 -0.02
CA LYS A 165 7.03 -2.15 1.12
C LYS A 165 7.43 -3.63 1.13
N LYS A 166 6.50 -4.54 0.83
CA LYS A 166 6.81 -5.97 0.73
C LYS A 166 7.75 -6.30 -0.43
N GLN A 167 7.61 -5.63 -1.56
CA GLN A 167 8.52 -5.80 -2.70
C GLN A 167 9.93 -5.32 -2.39
N GLN A 168 10.06 -4.18 -1.69
CA GLN A 168 11.36 -3.61 -1.31
C GLN A 168 12.10 -4.43 -0.23
N THR A 169 11.37 -5.06 0.67
CA THR A 169 11.97 -5.88 1.74
C THR A 169 12.33 -7.29 1.30
N ARG A 170 11.93 -7.71 0.10
CA ARG A 170 12.27 -9.02 -0.46
C ARG A 170 13.36 -8.86 -1.51
N PRO A 171 14.49 -9.55 -1.37
CA PRO A 171 15.43 -9.66 -2.49
C PRO A 171 14.66 -10.22 -3.71
N PRO A 172 14.99 -9.77 -4.92
CA PRO A 172 14.37 -10.30 -6.13
C PRO A 172 14.62 -11.80 -6.19
N SER A 173 13.56 -12.60 -6.16
CA SER A 173 13.66 -14.05 -6.27
C SER A 173 14.11 -14.41 -7.68
N GLN A 174 15.18 -15.18 -7.79
CA GLN A 174 15.71 -15.69 -9.06
C GLN A 174 15.17 -17.11 -9.33
N TYR A 175 15.09 -17.47 -10.58
CA TYR A 175 14.75 -18.85 -10.96
C TYR A 175 15.92 -19.77 -10.60
N LEU A 176 15.64 -20.87 -9.88
CA LEU A 176 16.65 -21.85 -9.45
C LEU A 176 16.98 -22.90 -10.52
N GLY A 177 16.33 -22.85 -11.68
CA GLY A 177 16.54 -23.79 -12.78
C GLY A 177 15.57 -23.53 -13.94
N LYS A 178 15.63 -24.36 -14.95
CA LYS A 178 14.70 -24.32 -16.10
C LYS A 178 13.50 -25.22 -15.84
N PRO A 179 12.36 -25.00 -16.49
CA PRO A 179 11.22 -25.91 -16.41
C PRO A 179 11.63 -27.33 -16.80
N GLY A 180 11.36 -28.32 -15.92
CA GLY A 180 11.75 -29.72 -16.10
C GLY A 180 13.03 -30.15 -15.38
N ASP A 181 13.83 -29.22 -14.84
CA ASP A 181 15.03 -29.55 -14.09
C ASP A 181 14.67 -30.21 -12.74
N LYS A 182 15.40 -31.25 -12.38
CA LYS A 182 15.32 -31.88 -11.06
C LYS A 182 16.32 -31.20 -10.11
N LEU A 183 15.80 -30.40 -9.21
CA LEU A 183 16.61 -29.71 -8.19
C LEU A 183 16.81 -30.63 -6.97
N THR A 184 18.07 -30.83 -6.57
CA THR A 184 18.46 -31.65 -5.40
C THR A 184 19.34 -30.84 -4.46
N GLY A 185 19.36 -31.21 -3.17
CA GLY A 185 20.25 -30.57 -2.17
C GLY A 185 19.81 -29.18 -1.72
N LEU A 186 18.59 -28.75 -1.99
CA LEU A 186 18.08 -27.46 -1.54
C LEU A 186 17.78 -27.49 -0.04
N THR A 187 18.33 -26.52 0.70
CA THR A 187 17.94 -26.25 2.08
C THR A 187 16.91 -25.13 2.07
N LEU A 188 15.68 -25.44 2.50
CA LEU A 188 14.54 -24.54 2.41
C LEU A 188 13.97 -24.26 3.80
N LYS A 189 13.78 -22.96 4.11
CA LYS A 189 13.07 -22.52 5.30
C LYS A 189 11.58 -22.34 4.98
N VAL A 190 10.71 -23.09 5.65
CA VAL A 190 9.26 -22.95 5.48
C VAL A 190 8.79 -21.65 6.10
N THR A 191 8.12 -20.82 5.32
CA THR A 191 7.55 -19.54 5.76
C THR A 191 6.03 -19.55 5.84
N LYS A 192 5.38 -20.42 5.06
CA LYS A 192 3.93 -20.57 5.06
C LYS A 192 3.52 -21.98 4.68
N VAL A 193 2.52 -22.51 5.35
CA VAL A 193 1.85 -23.77 5.04
C VAL A 193 0.39 -23.48 4.71
N ARG A 194 -0.11 -24.03 3.62
CA ARG A 194 -1.54 -24.06 3.29
C ARG A 194 -1.96 -25.50 3.10
N LEU A 195 -3.11 -25.82 3.62
CA LEU A 195 -3.79 -27.10 3.34
C LEU A 195 -4.74 -26.86 2.18
N GLU A 196 -4.66 -27.69 1.16
CA GLU A 196 -5.53 -27.62 -0.02
C GLU A 196 -6.08 -29.02 -0.28
N ASP A 197 -7.36 -29.10 -0.63
CA ASP A 197 -7.95 -30.37 -1.08
C ASP A 197 -7.31 -30.77 -2.41
N ASP A 198 -7.05 -32.08 -2.55
CA ASP A 198 -6.53 -32.62 -3.80
C ASP A 198 -7.70 -32.88 -4.76
N PRO A 199 -7.90 -32.03 -5.79
CA PRO A 199 -9.06 -32.15 -6.67
C PRO A 199 -9.05 -33.41 -7.56
N TYR A 200 -7.90 -34.11 -7.60
CA TYR A 200 -7.74 -35.32 -8.42
C TYR A 200 -7.96 -36.62 -7.62
N LYS A 201 -8.24 -36.53 -6.34
CA LYS A 201 -8.48 -37.67 -5.46
C LYS A 201 -9.84 -37.56 -4.81
N THR A 202 -10.89 -37.51 -5.59
CA THR A 202 -12.23 -37.80 -5.11
C THR A 202 -12.33 -39.33 -4.87
N GLY A 203 -12.75 -39.72 -3.64
CA GLY A 203 -12.99 -41.11 -3.33
C GLY A 203 -14.00 -41.71 -4.34
N VAL A 204 -13.61 -42.80 -4.96
CA VAL A 204 -14.37 -43.47 -6.03
C VAL A 204 -15.71 -44.02 -5.54
N ASP A 205 -15.95 -44.09 -4.23
CA ASP A 205 -17.08 -44.82 -3.66
C ASP A 205 -18.11 -43.99 -2.89
N GLY A 206 -18.12 -42.66 -2.98
CA GLY A 206 -19.21 -41.85 -2.44
C GLY A 206 -19.53 -41.96 -0.93
N THR A 207 -18.80 -42.79 -0.17
CA THR A 207 -19.14 -43.15 1.22
C THR A 207 -18.15 -42.67 2.27
N SER A 208 -17.05 -42.09 1.94
CA SER A 208 -16.14 -41.47 2.91
C SER A 208 -15.48 -40.24 2.32
N PRO A 209 -15.57 -39.09 3.00
CA PRO A 209 -14.75 -37.95 2.67
C PRO A 209 -13.32 -38.25 3.10
N LEU A 210 -12.59 -39.05 2.34
CA LEU A 210 -11.16 -39.16 2.45
C LEU A 210 -10.59 -37.84 1.96
N PHE A 211 -10.48 -36.85 2.84
CA PHE A 211 -9.83 -35.61 2.60
C PHE A 211 -8.35 -35.86 2.29
N TYR A 212 -8.04 -36.04 1.03
CA TYR A 212 -6.66 -36.04 0.57
C TYR A 212 -6.16 -34.60 0.57
N VAL A 213 -5.70 -34.18 1.72
CA VAL A 213 -5.21 -32.84 1.92
C VAL A 213 -3.74 -32.80 1.50
N ARG A 214 -3.43 -32.04 0.46
CA ARG A 214 -2.05 -31.69 0.10
C ARG A 214 -1.60 -30.46 0.86
N GLN A 215 -0.31 -30.39 1.18
CA GLN A 215 0.28 -29.19 1.76
C GLN A 215 0.98 -28.39 0.67
N ARG A 216 0.58 -27.13 0.53
CA ARG A 216 1.33 -26.17 -0.26
C ARG A 216 2.22 -25.37 0.67
N LEU A 217 3.52 -25.54 0.51
CA LEU A 217 4.55 -24.83 1.27
C LEU A 217 5.06 -23.64 0.48
N THR A 218 5.16 -22.50 1.13
CA THR A 218 5.99 -21.39 0.65
C THR A 218 7.25 -21.41 1.48
N THR A 219 8.39 -21.48 0.81
CA THR A 219 9.71 -21.62 1.44
C THR A 219 10.66 -20.56 0.91
N ILE A 220 11.75 -20.32 1.61
CA ILE A 220 12.85 -19.45 1.19
C ILE A 220 14.15 -20.27 1.26
N ASP A 221 14.95 -20.20 0.20
CA ASP A 221 16.30 -20.79 0.20
C ASP A 221 17.32 -19.90 0.94
N ARG A 222 18.60 -20.30 0.95
CA ARG A 222 19.68 -19.54 1.60
C ARG A 222 19.94 -18.18 0.95
N ASP A 223 19.65 -18.05 -0.34
CA ASP A 223 19.86 -16.82 -1.12
C ASP A 223 18.63 -15.89 -1.12
N GLY A 224 17.56 -16.28 -0.41
CA GLY A 224 16.33 -15.51 -0.29
C GLY A 224 15.31 -15.78 -1.40
N ASN A 225 15.55 -16.74 -2.30
CA ASN A 225 14.61 -17.07 -3.36
C ASN A 225 13.37 -17.78 -2.81
N LEU A 226 12.22 -17.41 -3.37
CA LEU A 226 10.93 -18.00 -3.02
C LEU A 226 10.71 -19.30 -3.79
N VAL A 227 10.50 -20.40 -3.06
CA VAL A 227 10.21 -21.71 -3.65
C VAL A 227 8.85 -22.19 -3.15
N CYS A 228 7.94 -22.47 -4.09
CA CYS A 228 6.64 -23.04 -3.77
C CYS A 228 6.65 -24.54 -4.05
N LEU A 229 6.34 -25.34 -3.03
CA LEU A 229 6.30 -26.81 -3.10
C LEU A 229 4.90 -27.31 -2.77
N THR A 230 4.49 -28.40 -3.42
CA THR A 230 3.28 -29.11 -3.04
C THR A 230 3.67 -30.51 -2.55
N LEU A 231 3.33 -30.80 -1.30
CA LEU A 231 3.56 -32.11 -0.71
C LEU A 231 2.24 -32.92 -0.71
N PRO A 232 2.25 -34.14 -1.25
CA PRO A 232 1.09 -35.03 -1.19
C PRO A 232 0.80 -35.46 0.25
N SER A 233 -0.41 -35.94 0.48
CA SER A 233 -0.90 -36.31 1.82
C SER A 233 -0.02 -37.31 2.58
N LYS A 234 0.69 -38.20 1.89
CA LYS A 234 1.58 -39.21 2.47
C LYS A 234 3.06 -38.88 2.46
N HIS A 235 3.45 -37.60 2.16
CA HIS A 235 4.86 -37.24 2.10
C HIS A 235 5.49 -37.19 3.49
N PRO A 236 6.68 -37.84 3.72
CA PRO A 236 7.32 -37.91 5.03
C PRO A 236 7.74 -36.54 5.60
N SER A 237 8.02 -35.55 4.73
CA SER A 237 8.41 -34.18 5.13
C SER A 237 7.21 -33.28 5.40
N ARG A 238 6.01 -33.81 5.60
CA ARG A 238 4.86 -32.97 5.99
C ARG A 238 5.13 -32.27 7.31
N VAL A 239 4.84 -31.00 7.34
CA VAL A 239 4.89 -30.21 8.58
C VAL A 239 3.68 -30.63 9.43
N SER A 240 3.93 -31.36 10.49
CA SER A 240 2.94 -31.71 11.52
C SER A 240 2.99 -30.62 12.59
N GLY A 241 1.89 -29.93 12.81
CA GLY A 241 1.75 -28.97 13.88
C GLY A 241 1.30 -27.60 13.40
N GLN A 242 0.60 -26.90 14.25
CA GLN A 242 0.24 -25.50 14.07
C GLN A 242 1.54 -24.67 14.03
N LEU A 243 1.73 -23.91 12.98
CA LEU A 243 2.71 -22.83 13.01
C LEU A 243 2.36 -21.90 14.18
N PRO A 244 3.35 -21.47 14.98
CA PRO A 244 3.08 -20.46 15.99
C PRO A 244 2.46 -19.25 15.28
N SER A 245 1.31 -18.80 15.78
CA SER A 245 0.70 -17.55 15.40
C SER A 245 1.76 -16.47 15.59
N LEU A 246 2.14 -15.82 14.51
CA LEU A 246 2.94 -14.60 14.58
C LEU A 246 2.03 -13.53 15.20
N GLU A 247 2.27 -13.20 16.49
CA GLU A 247 1.82 -12.00 17.13
C GLU A 247 2.41 -10.74 16.46
#